data_5139683c1e3cdbb0c46825614ddd7ac5
#
_entry.id   5139683c1e3cdbb0c46825614ddd7ac5
#
_cell.length_a   1.000
_cell.length_b   1.000
_cell.length_c   1.000
_cell.angle_alpha   90.00
_cell.angle_beta   90.00
_cell.angle_gamma   90.00
#
_symmetry.space_group_name_H-M   'P 1'
#
loop_
_entity.id
_entity.type
_entity.pdbx_description
1 polymer ?
#
loop_
_entity_poly.entity_id
_entity_poly.type
_entity_poly.pdbx_seq_one_letter_code
_entity_poly.pdbx_strand_id
1 'polypeptide(L)'
;MTNRRGKRKAAQPGAAGVDFGPEQSVHGSAWGQQHGGYFSDPEVARAMVDAVGGIWRKANPDAVVDLGGGTGYFLGQLRGAGLGRSAAFVVLDASAEQLRQAEAAGLACVQGSVNTFRRGEVAPAGGRVLYVMRSVLHYAGRRGWRRIPEHIRQQAETGEYWVHQTACCERREDADCLNSLYEKMRTGKWYPAVCVLGEGLESAGWEVVFSCPAPVLHLKSGELGARYGLDAADLKRIRREMGAEHGAENPVFQAAGDGFQAELHYRIWICRAAP
;
A
#
# COMPACT_ATOMS: atom_id res chain seq x y z
N MET A 1 22.31 -55.97 -13.67
CA MET A 1 21.75 -55.35 -12.43
C MET A 1 22.52 -54.09 -12.17
N THR A 2 22.04 -52.95 -12.64
CA THR A 2 22.67 -51.64 -12.49
C THR A 2 21.68 -50.68 -11.84
N ASN A 3 21.98 -50.36 -10.59
CA ASN A 3 21.17 -49.56 -9.67
C ASN A 3 21.40 -48.07 -9.96
N ARG A 4 20.44 -47.36 -10.63
CA ARG A 4 20.44 -45.93 -10.82
C ARG A 4 19.79 -45.25 -9.60
N ARG A 5 20.62 -44.80 -8.66
CA ARG A 5 20.20 -43.87 -7.59
C ARG A 5 19.92 -42.51 -8.22
N GLY A 6 18.64 -42.13 -8.28
CA GLY A 6 18.20 -40.77 -8.59
C GLY A 6 18.63 -39.78 -7.52
N LYS A 7 19.44 -38.80 -7.88
CA LYS A 7 19.75 -37.64 -7.04
C LYS A 7 18.48 -36.80 -6.91
N ARG A 8 17.90 -36.77 -5.72
CA ARG A 8 16.88 -35.75 -5.34
C ARG A 8 17.56 -34.38 -5.33
N LYS A 9 17.15 -33.49 -6.23
CA LYS A 9 17.49 -32.08 -6.15
C LYS A 9 16.86 -31.52 -4.87
N ALA A 10 17.70 -30.99 -3.97
CA ALA A 10 17.25 -30.22 -2.81
C ALA A 10 16.50 -28.98 -3.32
N ALA A 11 15.26 -28.82 -2.88
CA ALA A 11 14.49 -27.59 -3.11
C ALA A 11 15.20 -26.45 -2.38
N GLN A 12 15.52 -25.39 -3.10
CA GLN A 12 15.98 -24.14 -2.49
C GLN A 12 14.83 -23.59 -1.62
N PRO A 13 15.11 -23.03 -0.43
CA PRO A 13 14.07 -22.37 0.36
C PRO A 13 13.59 -21.16 -0.42
N GLY A 14 12.35 -21.25 -0.95
CA GLY A 14 11.68 -20.13 -1.58
C GLY A 14 11.63 -18.95 -0.62
N ALA A 15 11.95 -17.75 -1.12
CA ALA A 15 11.72 -16.51 -0.39
C ALA A 15 10.27 -16.50 0.09
N ALA A 16 10.06 -16.49 1.41
CA ALA A 16 8.74 -16.39 1.99
C ALA A 16 8.11 -15.08 1.50
N GLY A 17 7.15 -15.17 0.58
CA GLY A 17 6.33 -14.04 0.16
C GLY A 17 5.62 -13.47 1.39
N VAL A 18 5.34 -12.17 1.39
CA VAL A 18 4.51 -11.57 2.44
C VAL A 18 3.16 -12.27 2.42
N ASP A 19 2.76 -12.86 3.55
CA ASP A 19 1.48 -13.54 3.68
C ASP A 19 0.37 -12.49 3.85
N PHE A 20 -0.37 -12.23 2.78
CA PHE A 20 -1.54 -11.35 2.78
C PHE A 20 -2.84 -12.09 3.16
N GLY A 21 -2.77 -13.38 3.55
CA GLY A 21 -3.93 -14.25 3.77
C GLY A 21 -5.02 -13.67 4.68
N PRO A 22 -4.69 -13.14 5.87
CA PRO A 22 -5.71 -12.54 6.76
C PRO A 22 -6.40 -11.31 6.16
N GLU A 23 -5.68 -10.52 5.36
CA GLU A 23 -6.22 -9.32 4.73
C GLU A 23 -7.05 -9.63 3.49
N GLN A 24 -6.77 -10.71 2.75
CA GLN A 24 -7.59 -11.12 1.60
C GLN A 24 -9.04 -11.42 1.99
N SER A 25 -9.27 -12.01 3.16
CA SER A 25 -10.62 -12.27 3.67
C SER A 25 -11.38 -10.99 4.07
N VAL A 26 -10.67 -9.91 4.40
CA VAL A 26 -11.21 -8.61 4.81
C VAL A 26 -11.45 -7.69 3.61
N HIS A 27 -10.72 -7.89 2.52
CA HIS A 27 -10.73 -7.02 1.33
C HIS A 27 -11.78 -7.39 0.27
N GLY A 28 -12.72 -8.30 0.54
CA GLY A 28 -13.76 -8.72 -0.40
C GLY A 28 -14.58 -7.59 -1.04
N SER A 29 -15.78 -7.87 -1.50
CA SER A 29 -16.66 -6.94 -2.24
C SER A 29 -17.01 -5.64 -1.50
N ALA A 30 -16.81 -5.57 -0.18
CA ALA A 30 -17.12 -4.42 0.67
C ALA A 30 -15.99 -3.39 0.81
N TRP A 31 -14.85 -3.55 0.12
CA TRP A 31 -13.68 -2.66 0.28
C TRP A 31 -14.01 -1.17 0.15
N GLY A 32 -14.83 -0.79 -0.84
CA GLY A 32 -15.23 0.60 -1.08
C GLY A 32 -16.05 1.24 0.04
N GLN A 33 -16.62 0.43 0.95
CA GLN A 33 -17.44 0.91 2.07
C GLN A 33 -16.65 0.95 3.39
N GLN A 34 -15.47 0.36 3.42
CA GLN A 34 -14.64 0.33 4.63
C GLN A 34 -14.14 1.73 4.99
N HIS A 35 -13.96 1.97 6.28
CA HIS A 35 -13.48 3.25 6.80
C HIS A 35 -14.33 4.46 6.32
N GLY A 36 -15.66 4.30 6.31
CA GLY A 36 -16.56 5.36 5.87
C GLY A 36 -16.42 5.73 4.40
N GLY A 37 -15.88 4.83 3.57
CA GLY A 37 -15.67 5.08 2.15
C GLY A 37 -14.40 5.85 1.81
N TYR A 38 -13.47 6.05 2.74
CA TYR A 38 -12.23 6.81 2.52
C TYR A 38 -11.50 6.43 1.23
N PHE A 39 -11.40 5.14 0.92
CA PHE A 39 -10.67 4.68 -0.27
C PHE A 39 -11.45 4.81 -1.58
N SER A 40 -12.75 5.06 -1.50
CA SER A 40 -13.65 5.29 -2.64
C SER A 40 -14.14 6.75 -2.73
N ASP A 41 -13.64 7.65 -1.89
CA ASP A 41 -13.97 9.07 -1.90
C ASP A 41 -13.10 9.81 -2.94
N PRO A 42 -13.71 10.46 -3.97
CA PRO A 42 -13.00 11.25 -4.95
C PRO A 42 -12.22 12.43 -4.35
N GLU A 43 -12.73 13.05 -3.28
CA GLU A 43 -12.05 14.17 -2.61
C GLU A 43 -10.75 13.69 -1.95
N VAL A 44 -10.78 12.51 -1.34
CA VAL A 44 -9.57 11.90 -0.76
C VAL A 44 -8.58 11.49 -1.85
N ALA A 45 -9.06 11.01 -3.00
CA ALA A 45 -8.19 10.62 -4.12
C ALA A 45 -7.58 11.82 -4.85
N ARG A 46 -8.23 12.99 -4.82
CA ARG A 46 -7.88 14.18 -5.60
C ARG A 46 -6.41 14.59 -5.45
N ALA A 47 -5.90 14.67 -4.24
CA ALA A 47 -4.52 15.09 -3.99
C ALA A 47 -3.49 14.19 -4.72
N MET A 48 -3.74 12.87 -4.77
CA MET A 48 -2.87 11.95 -5.50
C MET A 48 -3.10 12.02 -7.01
N VAL A 49 -4.34 12.25 -7.47
CA VAL A 49 -4.64 12.51 -8.90
C VAL A 49 -3.91 13.75 -9.38
N ASP A 50 -3.93 14.84 -8.61
CA ASP A 50 -3.25 16.10 -8.91
C ASP A 50 -1.73 15.91 -8.95
N ALA A 51 -1.17 15.14 -8.01
CA ALA A 51 0.26 14.80 -8.00
C ALA A 51 0.68 14.04 -9.27
N VAL A 52 -0.11 13.05 -9.70
CA VAL A 52 0.11 12.34 -10.97
C VAL A 52 -0.04 13.28 -12.16
N GLY A 53 -1.07 14.14 -12.17
CA GLY A 53 -1.28 15.16 -13.22
C GLY A 53 -0.10 16.12 -13.36
N GLY A 54 0.47 16.54 -12.22
CA GLY A 54 1.61 17.46 -12.17
C GLY A 54 2.89 16.91 -12.84
N ILE A 55 3.07 15.61 -12.83
CA ILE A 55 4.23 14.98 -13.48
C ILE A 55 3.92 14.33 -14.83
N TRP A 56 2.65 14.29 -15.24
CA TRP A 56 2.18 13.52 -16.40
C TRP A 56 3.00 13.77 -17.66
N ARG A 57 3.23 15.05 -18.01
CA ARG A 57 4.02 15.43 -19.19
C ARG A 57 5.50 15.02 -19.10
N LYS A 58 6.08 15.01 -17.89
CA LYS A 58 7.46 14.58 -17.67
C LYS A 58 7.58 13.06 -17.71
N ALA A 59 6.64 12.35 -17.09
CA ALA A 59 6.59 10.91 -17.11
C ALA A 59 6.27 10.38 -18.51
N ASN A 60 5.37 11.06 -19.25
CA ASN A 60 4.88 10.69 -20.57
C ASN A 60 4.73 9.16 -20.75
N PRO A 61 3.88 8.52 -19.91
CA PRO A 61 3.85 7.07 -19.82
C PRO A 61 3.13 6.45 -21.01
N ASP A 62 3.62 5.29 -21.46
CA ASP A 62 2.93 4.38 -22.36
C ASP A 62 2.03 3.41 -21.57
N ALA A 63 2.36 3.19 -20.30
CA ALA A 63 1.52 2.43 -19.36
C ALA A 63 1.51 3.06 -17.96
N VAL A 64 0.36 2.98 -17.28
CA VAL A 64 0.21 3.28 -15.86
C VAL A 64 -0.15 2.00 -15.14
N VAL A 65 0.68 1.60 -14.18
CA VAL A 65 0.52 0.36 -13.43
C VAL A 65 0.14 0.67 -11.99
N ASP A 66 -1.04 0.26 -11.56
CA ASP A 66 -1.53 0.42 -10.19
C ASP A 66 -1.15 -0.82 -9.37
N LEU A 67 -0.15 -0.66 -8.52
CA LEU A 67 0.46 -1.72 -7.72
C LEU A 67 -0.34 -1.96 -6.43
N GLY A 68 -1.06 -3.08 -6.35
CA GLY A 68 -2.06 -3.34 -5.32
C GLY A 68 -3.31 -2.48 -5.55
N GLY A 69 -3.69 -2.29 -6.82
CA GLY A 69 -4.74 -1.37 -7.23
C GLY A 69 -6.18 -1.85 -6.97
N GLY A 70 -6.33 -3.09 -6.50
CA GLY A 70 -7.61 -3.66 -6.08
C GLY A 70 -8.67 -3.61 -7.17
N THR A 71 -9.75 -2.87 -6.94
CA THR A 71 -10.87 -2.70 -7.88
C THR A 71 -10.56 -1.76 -9.06
N GLY A 72 -9.34 -1.20 -9.13
CA GLY A 72 -8.97 -0.22 -10.15
C GLY A 72 -9.56 1.18 -9.93
N TYR A 73 -10.12 1.44 -8.75
CA TYR A 73 -10.75 2.72 -8.44
C TYR A 73 -9.86 3.92 -8.76
N PHE A 74 -8.58 3.87 -8.36
CA PHE A 74 -7.66 4.99 -8.55
C PHE A 74 -7.38 5.25 -10.05
N LEU A 75 -7.20 4.21 -10.86
CA LEU A 75 -7.07 4.37 -12.32
C LEU A 75 -8.34 4.96 -12.94
N GLY A 76 -9.50 4.62 -12.42
CA GLY A 76 -10.77 5.25 -12.78
C GLY A 76 -10.78 6.76 -12.51
N GLN A 77 -10.23 7.21 -11.37
CA GLN A 77 -10.08 8.63 -11.03
C GLN A 77 -9.11 9.35 -11.98
N LEU A 78 -7.98 8.73 -12.33
CA LEU A 78 -7.05 9.29 -13.33
C LEU A 78 -7.71 9.45 -14.69
N ARG A 79 -8.47 8.45 -15.14
CA ARG A 79 -9.24 8.50 -16.40
C ARG A 79 -10.29 9.59 -16.37
N GLY A 80 -11.01 9.74 -15.26
CA GLY A 80 -12.01 10.80 -15.04
C GLY A 80 -11.40 12.22 -15.08
N ALA A 81 -10.15 12.37 -14.64
CA ALA A 81 -9.37 13.60 -14.73
C ALA A 81 -8.78 13.86 -16.13
N GLY A 82 -9.10 13.03 -17.12
CA GLY A 82 -8.63 13.16 -18.50
C GLY A 82 -7.21 12.68 -18.75
N LEU A 83 -6.60 12.01 -17.76
CA LEU A 83 -5.27 11.40 -17.90
C LEU A 83 -5.37 10.02 -18.58
N GLY A 84 -4.31 9.61 -19.26
CA GLY A 84 -4.20 8.26 -19.80
C GLY A 84 -4.90 7.99 -21.13
N ARG A 85 -5.26 9.01 -21.92
CA ARG A 85 -5.89 8.79 -23.23
C ARG A 85 -5.05 7.95 -24.19
N SER A 86 -3.72 8.02 -24.05
CA SER A 86 -2.73 7.29 -24.88
C SER A 86 -1.98 6.20 -24.13
N ALA A 87 -2.18 6.07 -22.82
CA ALA A 87 -1.49 5.10 -21.98
C ALA A 87 -2.37 3.88 -21.67
N ALA A 88 -1.77 2.69 -21.64
CA ALA A 88 -2.43 1.49 -21.12
C ALA A 88 -2.60 1.61 -19.59
N PHE A 89 -3.76 1.27 -19.06
CA PHE A 89 -4.04 1.22 -17.62
C PHE A 89 -4.11 -0.22 -17.16
N VAL A 90 -3.22 -0.60 -16.23
CA VAL A 90 -3.06 -1.97 -15.75
C VAL A 90 -3.17 -2.01 -14.23
N VAL A 91 -4.02 -2.87 -13.70
CA VAL A 91 -4.14 -3.17 -12.28
C VAL A 91 -3.33 -4.43 -11.98
N LEU A 92 -2.37 -4.34 -11.07
CA LEU A 92 -1.72 -5.50 -10.46
C LEU A 92 -2.26 -5.67 -9.04
N ASP A 93 -2.87 -6.81 -8.74
CA ASP A 93 -3.33 -7.13 -7.38
C ASP A 93 -3.25 -8.63 -7.10
N ALA A 94 -3.09 -9.00 -5.83
CA ALA A 94 -3.07 -10.39 -5.41
C ALA A 94 -4.49 -11.00 -5.31
N SER A 95 -5.53 -10.15 -5.15
CA SER A 95 -6.92 -10.56 -4.98
C SER A 95 -7.64 -10.74 -6.30
N ALA A 96 -7.87 -11.98 -6.71
CA ALA A 96 -8.67 -12.29 -7.90
C ALA A 96 -10.10 -11.72 -7.83
N GLU A 97 -10.67 -11.58 -6.62
CA GLU A 97 -12.01 -11.02 -6.44
C GLU A 97 -12.05 -9.52 -6.77
N GLN A 98 -11.05 -8.76 -6.32
CA GLN A 98 -10.95 -7.34 -6.63
C GLN A 98 -10.64 -7.12 -8.10
N LEU A 99 -9.77 -7.93 -8.71
CA LEU A 99 -9.46 -7.85 -10.13
C LEU A 99 -10.68 -8.08 -11.02
N ARG A 100 -11.61 -8.98 -10.65
CA ARG A 100 -12.88 -9.12 -11.39
C ARG A 100 -13.69 -7.84 -11.45
N GLN A 101 -13.65 -7.00 -10.40
CA GLN A 101 -14.32 -5.70 -10.42
C GLN A 101 -13.58 -4.71 -11.33
N ALA A 102 -12.24 -4.71 -11.32
CA ALA A 102 -11.43 -3.89 -12.21
C ALA A 102 -11.62 -4.28 -13.69
N GLU A 103 -11.70 -5.58 -13.99
CA GLU A 103 -12.02 -6.09 -15.34
C GLU A 103 -13.41 -5.66 -15.80
N ALA A 104 -14.41 -5.73 -14.91
CA ALA A 104 -15.77 -5.26 -15.20
C ALA A 104 -15.82 -3.74 -15.47
N ALA A 105 -14.86 -2.97 -14.92
CA ALA A 105 -14.66 -1.54 -15.23
C ALA A 105 -13.83 -1.29 -16.50
N GLY A 106 -13.48 -2.34 -17.26
CA GLY A 106 -12.73 -2.25 -18.52
C GLY A 106 -11.25 -1.92 -18.34
N LEU A 107 -10.63 -2.36 -17.23
CA LEU A 107 -9.20 -2.25 -16.99
C LEU A 107 -8.49 -3.55 -17.33
N ALA A 108 -7.25 -3.45 -17.80
CA ALA A 108 -6.38 -4.62 -17.91
C ALA A 108 -5.92 -5.03 -16.50
N CYS A 109 -5.91 -6.33 -16.22
CA CYS A 109 -5.61 -6.87 -14.90
C CYS A 109 -4.52 -7.93 -14.97
N VAL A 110 -3.64 -7.92 -13.96
CA VAL A 110 -2.62 -8.93 -13.75
C VAL A 110 -2.72 -9.40 -12.31
N GLN A 111 -2.97 -10.69 -12.12
CA GLN A 111 -2.95 -11.26 -10.77
C GLN A 111 -1.51 -11.53 -10.35
N GLY A 112 -1.06 -10.84 -9.30
CA GLY A 112 0.31 -10.95 -8.84
C GLY A 112 0.58 -10.13 -7.59
N SER A 113 1.80 -10.27 -7.07
CA SER A 113 2.25 -9.55 -5.88
C SER A 113 3.18 -8.40 -6.26
N VAL A 114 3.03 -7.27 -5.55
CA VAL A 114 3.93 -6.11 -5.65
C VAL A 114 5.40 -6.43 -5.34
N ASN A 115 5.67 -7.59 -4.74
CA ASN A 115 7.01 -8.05 -4.38
C ASN A 115 7.67 -8.93 -5.44
N THR A 116 6.92 -9.40 -6.45
CA THR A 116 7.42 -10.46 -7.36
C THR A 116 7.02 -10.27 -8.81
N PHE A 117 6.22 -9.26 -9.15
CA PHE A 117 5.81 -9.00 -10.54
C PHE A 117 7.02 -8.73 -11.44
N ARG A 118 6.87 -8.99 -12.71
CA ARG A 118 7.87 -8.65 -13.73
C ARG A 118 7.34 -7.54 -14.63
N ARG A 119 8.21 -6.59 -15.00
CA ARG A 119 7.86 -5.48 -15.89
C ARG A 119 7.10 -5.96 -17.14
N GLY A 120 7.56 -7.02 -17.80
CA GLY A 120 6.94 -7.54 -19.01
C GLY A 120 5.54 -8.14 -18.84
N GLU A 121 5.08 -8.33 -17.58
CA GLU A 121 3.71 -8.78 -17.28
C GLU A 121 2.72 -7.61 -17.22
N VAL A 122 3.21 -6.40 -16.96
CA VAL A 122 2.38 -5.22 -16.65
C VAL A 122 2.56 -4.08 -17.63
N ALA A 123 3.56 -4.14 -18.52
CA ALA A 123 3.85 -3.05 -19.45
C ALA A 123 4.34 -3.58 -20.80
N PRO A 124 4.09 -2.84 -21.90
CA PRO A 124 4.62 -3.19 -23.21
C PRO A 124 6.15 -3.08 -23.23
N ALA A 125 6.79 -3.90 -24.06
CA ALA A 125 8.24 -3.87 -24.25
C ALA A 125 8.71 -2.49 -24.76
N GLY A 126 9.72 -1.90 -24.09
CA GLY A 126 10.26 -0.58 -24.41
C GLY A 126 9.34 0.60 -24.10
N GLY A 127 8.14 0.37 -23.58
CA GLY A 127 7.24 1.44 -23.14
C GLY A 127 7.66 2.05 -21.81
N ARG A 128 7.47 3.35 -21.64
CA ARG A 128 7.67 4.05 -20.37
C ARG A 128 6.52 3.74 -19.39
N VAL A 129 6.89 3.48 -18.15
CA VAL A 129 5.92 3.11 -17.10
C VAL A 129 5.84 4.20 -16.04
N LEU A 130 4.61 4.55 -15.67
CA LEU A 130 4.33 5.27 -14.45
C LEU A 130 3.73 4.28 -13.46
N TYR A 131 4.43 3.99 -12.38
CA TYR A 131 3.90 3.19 -11.30
C TYR A 131 3.10 4.07 -10.36
N VAL A 132 1.94 3.60 -9.95
CA VAL A 132 1.14 4.21 -8.88
C VAL A 132 0.84 3.17 -7.81
N MET A 133 0.68 3.60 -6.55
CA MET A 133 0.38 2.68 -5.45
C MET A 133 -0.32 3.44 -4.33
N ARG A 134 -1.41 2.91 -3.81
CA ARG A 134 -2.18 3.57 -2.77
C ARG A 134 -2.43 2.64 -1.60
N SER A 135 -1.84 2.95 -0.41
CA SER A 135 -2.12 2.26 0.85
C SER A 135 -1.75 0.76 0.87
N VAL A 136 -0.56 0.41 0.36
CA VAL A 136 -0.10 -0.99 0.24
C VAL A 136 1.08 -1.32 1.16
N LEU A 137 2.08 -0.41 1.30
CA LEU A 137 3.36 -0.71 1.98
C LEU A 137 3.21 -1.28 3.39
N HIS A 138 2.22 -0.84 4.15
CA HIS A 138 2.05 -1.26 5.53
C HIS A 138 1.70 -2.75 5.70
N TYR A 139 1.17 -3.41 4.67
CA TYR A 139 0.88 -4.85 4.71
C TYR A 139 2.14 -5.73 4.74
N ALA A 140 3.27 -5.20 4.25
CA ALA A 140 4.54 -5.93 4.28
C ALA A 140 5.15 -6.02 5.69
N GLY A 141 4.62 -5.29 6.65
CA GLY A 141 5.10 -5.26 8.02
C GLY A 141 6.52 -4.70 8.15
N ARG A 142 7.03 -4.59 9.39
CA ARG A 142 8.32 -3.98 9.70
C ARG A 142 9.52 -4.61 9.00
N ARG A 143 9.47 -5.92 8.75
CA ARG A 143 10.60 -6.66 8.16
C ARG A 143 10.56 -6.71 6.64
N GLY A 144 9.38 -6.54 6.03
CA GLY A 144 9.17 -6.76 4.60
C GLY A 144 9.07 -5.49 3.76
N TRP A 145 8.73 -4.35 4.34
CA TRP A 145 8.38 -3.15 3.60
C TRP A 145 9.48 -2.63 2.66
N ARG A 146 10.77 -2.75 3.06
CA ARG A 146 11.91 -2.28 2.23
C ARG A 146 12.05 -3.05 0.92
N ARG A 147 11.62 -4.30 0.89
CA ARG A 147 11.67 -5.13 -0.33
C ARG A 147 10.75 -4.62 -1.43
N ILE A 148 9.66 -3.92 -1.08
CA ILE A 148 8.71 -3.39 -2.06
C ILE A 148 9.36 -2.28 -2.90
N PRO A 149 9.88 -1.16 -2.34
CA PRO A 149 10.56 -0.15 -3.12
C PRO A 149 11.79 -0.68 -3.88
N GLU A 150 12.55 -1.61 -3.28
CA GLU A 150 13.68 -2.27 -3.96
C GLU A 150 13.21 -3.06 -5.18
N HIS A 151 12.14 -3.85 -5.04
CA HIS A 151 11.61 -4.63 -6.15
C HIS A 151 11.03 -3.74 -7.26
N ILE A 152 10.21 -2.74 -6.91
CA ILE A 152 9.65 -1.81 -7.91
C ILE A 152 10.79 -1.10 -8.64
N ARG A 153 11.86 -0.68 -7.93
CA ARG A 153 13.04 -0.06 -8.56
C ARG A 153 13.73 -0.99 -9.56
N GLN A 154 13.84 -2.29 -9.26
CA GLN A 154 14.40 -3.29 -10.18
C GLN A 154 13.55 -3.47 -11.44
N GLN A 155 12.24 -3.19 -11.36
CA GLN A 155 11.34 -3.25 -12.52
C GLN A 155 11.26 -1.92 -13.28
N ALA A 156 11.69 -0.82 -12.68
CA ALA A 156 11.65 0.51 -13.28
C ALA A 156 12.92 0.80 -14.09
N GLU A 157 12.76 1.44 -15.24
CA GLU A 157 13.85 2.02 -16.00
C GLU A 157 14.26 3.38 -15.45
N THR A 158 15.51 3.77 -15.63
CA THR A 158 16.02 5.08 -15.19
C THR A 158 15.16 6.22 -15.74
N GLY A 159 14.76 7.12 -14.85
CA GLY A 159 13.92 8.27 -15.18
C GLY A 159 12.42 8.03 -15.11
N GLU A 160 11.97 6.78 -14.94
CA GLU A 160 10.56 6.47 -14.68
C GLU A 160 10.12 6.92 -13.29
N TYR A 161 8.82 7.10 -13.13
CA TYR A 161 8.25 7.62 -11.89
C TYR A 161 7.42 6.57 -11.15
N TRP A 162 7.47 6.66 -9.84
CA TRP A 162 6.57 5.98 -8.93
C TRP A 162 5.90 7.00 -8.02
N VAL A 163 4.57 7.14 -8.14
CA VAL A 163 3.75 7.99 -7.26
C VAL A 163 2.99 7.10 -6.30
N HIS A 164 3.18 7.32 -5.01
CA HIS A 164 2.47 6.51 -4.04
C HIS A 164 1.93 7.30 -2.85
N GLN A 165 0.78 6.87 -2.35
CA GLN A 165 0.19 7.35 -1.11
C GLN A 165 0.41 6.29 -0.03
N THR A 166 1.20 6.62 0.98
CA THR A 166 1.59 5.68 2.04
C THR A 166 1.28 6.27 3.40
N ALA A 167 0.71 5.44 4.29
CA ALA A 167 0.50 5.80 5.67
C ALA A 167 1.85 5.88 6.39
N CYS A 168 2.18 7.07 6.94
CA CYS A 168 3.40 7.34 7.68
C CYS A 168 3.20 8.54 8.60
N CYS A 169 3.95 8.59 9.70
CA CYS A 169 3.84 9.65 10.69
C CYS A 169 4.99 10.65 10.56
N GLU A 170 4.74 11.94 10.80
CA GLU A 170 5.78 12.96 10.76
C GLU A 170 6.84 12.71 11.84
N ARG A 171 6.42 12.34 13.05
CA ARG A 171 7.32 12.08 14.18
C ARG A 171 7.47 10.59 14.42
N ARG A 172 8.63 10.20 14.94
CA ARG A 172 8.90 8.79 15.31
C ARG A 172 8.00 8.30 16.44
N GLU A 173 7.73 9.17 17.43
CA GLU A 173 6.87 8.86 18.56
C GLU A 173 5.44 8.53 18.14
N ASP A 174 4.92 9.24 17.14
CA ASP A 174 3.59 8.96 16.58
C ASP A 174 3.57 7.64 15.81
N ALA A 175 4.64 7.33 15.06
CA ALA A 175 4.81 6.05 14.40
C ALA A 175 4.90 4.90 15.41
N ASP A 176 5.64 5.08 16.49
CA ASP A 176 5.78 4.06 17.56
C ASP A 176 4.45 3.83 18.26
N CYS A 177 3.69 4.91 18.58
CA CYS A 177 2.35 4.81 19.14
C CYS A 177 1.41 4.02 18.22
N LEU A 178 1.36 4.38 16.95
CA LEU A 178 0.49 3.70 15.97
C LEU A 178 0.90 2.23 15.77
N ASN A 179 2.19 1.94 15.70
CA ASN A 179 2.69 0.57 15.58
C ASN A 179 2.37 -0.27 16.81
N SER A 180 2.49 0.29 18.03
CA SER A 180 2.07 -0.36 19.29
C SER A 180 0.57 -0.70 19.26
N LEU A 181 -0.29 0.22 18.78
CA LEU A 181 -1.72 -0.04 18.62
C LEU A 181 -1.98 -1.24 17.68
N TYR A 182 -1.33 -1.26 16.51
CA TYR A 182 -1.54 -2.32 15.53
C TYR A 182 -0.95 -3.67 15.97
N GLU A 183 0.13 -3.66 16.74
CA GLU A 183 0.68 -4.85 17.39
C GLU A 183 -0.30 -5.44 18.41
N LYS A 184 -0.90 -4.59 19.26
CA LYS A 184 -1.93 -5.00 20.24
C LYS A 184 -3.19 -5.56 19.55
N MET A 185 -3.51 -5.11 18.33
CA MET A 185 -4.56 -5.67 17.48
C MET A 185 -4.12 -6.93 16.71
N ARG A 186 -2.85 -7.35 16.81
CA ARG A 186 -2.27 -8.55 16.16
C ARG A 186 -2.37 -8.55 14.64
N THR A 187 -2.18 -7.39 14.00
CA THR A 187 -2.40 -7.26 12.56
C THR A 187 -1.15 -7.46 11.70
N GLY A 188 0.04 -7.43 12.26
CA GLY A 188 1.30 -7.48 11.51
C GLY A 188 1.61 -6.23 10.66
N LYS A 189 0.72 -5.26 10.59
CA LYS A 189 0.93 -4.00 9.86
C LYS A 189 1.99 -3.14 10.52
N TRP A 190 2.65 -2.32 9.73
CA TRP A 190 3.67 -1.41 10.22
C TRP A 190 3.65 -0.08 9.45
N TYR A 191 3.82 1.00 10.18
CA TYR A 191 3.75 2.38 9.68
C TYR A 191 5.05 3.10 10.01
N PRO A 192 5.82 3.53 8.99
CA PRO A 192 7.09 4.23 9.20
C PRO A 192 6.88 5.68 9.65
N ALA A 193 7.90 6.26 10.28
CA ALA A 193 8.05 7.70 10.28
C ALA A 193 8.46 8.19 8.88
N VAL A 194 8.12 9.45 8.53
CA VAL A 194 8.42 10.06 7.22
C VAL A 194 9.91 9.99 6.90
N CYS A 195 10.80 10.30 7.87
CA CYS A 195 12.24 10.22 7.66
C CYS A 195 12.71 8.78 7.35
N VAL A 196 12.15 7.76 8.03
CA VAL A 196 12.50 6.35 7.81
C VAL A 196 12.05 5.88 6.43
N LEU A 197 10.87 6.32 5.98
CA LEU A 197 10.37 5.99 4.65
C LEU A 197 11.23 6.66 3.58
N GLY A 198 11.56 7.96 3.72
CA GLY A 198 12.41 8.69 2.79
C GLY A 198 13.79 8.04 2.63
N GLU A 199 14.48 7.77 3.75
CA GLU A 199 15.77 7.06 3.74
C GLU A 199 15.68 5.68 3.06
N GLY A 200 14.57 4.98 3.25
CA GLY A 200 14.36 3.66 2.63
C GLY A 200 14.10 3.74 1.13
N LEU A 201 13.40 4.76 0.67
CA LEU A 201 13.19 5.03 -0.77
C LEU A 201 14.52 5.37 -1.46
N GLU A 202 15.30 6.28 -0.89
CA GLU A 202 16.61 6.67 -1.41
C GLU A 202 17.58 5.48 -1.43
N SER A 203 17.63 4.69 -0.35
CA SER A 203 18.45 3.48 -0.26
C SER A 203 18.06 2.42 -1.32
N ALA A 204 16.80 2.41 -1.74
CA ALA A 204 16.31 1.53 -2.80
C ALA A 204 16.60 2.06 -4.23
N GLY A 205 17.26 3.22 -4.37
CA GLY A 205 17.60 3.84 -5.66
C GLY A 205 16.51 4.74 -6.24
N TRP A 206 15.62 5.25 -5.38
CA TRP A 206 14.63 6.26 -5.76
C TRP A 206 15.10 7.66 -5.35
N GLU A 207 15.05 8.62 -6.27
CA GLU A 207 15.13 10.03 -5.95
C GLU A 207 13.75 10.52 -5.50
N VAL A 208 13.62 10.99 -4.27
CA VAL A 208 12.39 11.62 -3.79
C VAL A 208 12.30 13.03 -4.36
N VAL A 209 11.50 13.19 -5.41
CA VAL A 209 11.33 14.49 -6.10
C VAL A 209 10.44 15.44 -5.33
N PHE A 210 9.40 14.91 -4.69
CA PHE A 210 8.43 15.69 -3.93
C PHE A 210 7.66 14.81 -2.95
N SER A 211 7.25 15.37 -1.83
CA SER A 211 6.26 14.73 -0.97
C SER A 211 5.39 15.78 -0.26
N CYS A 212 4.12 15.43 -0.04
CA CYS A 212 3.16 16.27 0.69
C CYS A 212 2.19 15.43 1.52
N PRO A 213 1.61 15.99 2.60
CA PRO A 213 0.53 15.35 3.33
C PRO A 213 -0.66 15.02 2.41
N ALA A 214 -1.35 13.94 2.74
CA ALA A 214 -2.62 13.54 2.13
C ALA A 214 -3.72 13.54 3.21
N PRO A 215 -5.01 13.46 2.85
CA PRO A 215 -6.09 13.40 3.82
C PRO A 215 -5.88 12.33 4.88
N VAL A 216 -6.20 12.67 6.13
CA VAL A 216 -6.10 11.77 7.29
C VAL A 216 -7.26 10.79 7.28
N LEU A 217 -6.98 9.53 7.60
CA LEU A 217 -8.02 8.53 7.84
C LEU A 217 -8.31 8.43 9.34
N HIS A 218 -9.51 8.80 9.73
CA HIS A 218 -10.00 8.64 11.10
C HIS A 218 -10.57 7.24 11.32
N LEU A 219 -10.13 6.59 12.38
CA LEU A 219 -10.48 5.22 12.73
C LEU A 219 -11.21 5.18 14.07
N LYS A 220 -12.28 4.41 14.15
CA LYS A 220 -13.00 4.14 15.41
C LYS A 220 -12.73 2.71 15.86
N SER A 221 -12.52 2.53 17.15
CA SER A 221 -12.24 1.22 17.74
C SER A 221 -13.31 0.17 17.40
N GLY A 222 -14.60 0.55 17.32
CA GLY A 222 -15.67 -0.37 16.91
C GLY A 222 -15.51 -0.92 15.48
N GLU A 223 -15.10 -0.07 14.52
CA GLU A 223 -14.82 -0.49 13.15
C GLU A 223 -13.59 -1.41 13.08
N LEU A 224 -12.55 -1.06 13.85
CA LEU A 224 -11.33 -1.89 13.96
C LEU A 224 -11.65 -3.23 14.64
N GLY A 225 -12.51 -3.24 15.67
CA GLY A 225 -12.98 -4.45 16.33
C GLY A 225 -13.69 -5.39 15.37
N ALA A 226 -14.65 -4.86 14.60
CA ALA A 226 -15.36 -5.63 13.59
C ALA A 226 -14.41 -6.19 12.50
N ARG A 227 -13.43 -5.39 12.07
CA ARG A 227 -12.46 -5.77 11.04
C ARG A 227 -11.49 -6.85 11.50
N TYR A 228 -10.98 -6.77 12.73
CA TYR A 228 -9.94 -7.66 13.25
C TYR A 228 -10.46 -8.71 14.24
N GLY A 229 -11.77 -8.84 14.37
CA GLY A 229 -12.37 -9.83 15.26
C GLY A 229 -12.09 -9.58 16.75
N LEU A 230 -11.99 -8.30 17.16
CA LEU A 230 -11.74 -7.90 18.53
C LEU A 230 -13.08 -7.65 19.24
N ASP A 231 -13.26 -8.24 20.41
CA ASP A 231 -14.44 -8.02 21.23
C ASP A 231 -14.31 -6.75 22.11
N ALA A 232 -15.38 -6.45 22.86
CA ALA A 232 -15.40 -5.28 23.74
C ALA A 232 -14.33 -5.34 24.84
N ALA A 233 -13.99 -6.55 25.32
CA ALA A 233 -12.96 -6.73 26.35
C ALA A 233 -11.56 -6.46 25.76
N ASP A 234 -11.30 -6.92 24.53
CA ASP A 234 -10.07 -6.60 23.78
C ASP A 234 -9.92 -5.11 23.58
N LEU A 235 -10.95 -4.42 23.10
CA LEU A 235 -10.91 -2.96 22.84
C LEU A 235 -10.65 -2.18 24.14
N LYS A 236 -11.29 -2.56 25.24
CA LYS A 236 -11.07 -1.95 26.56
C LYS A 236 -9.65 -2.20 27.09
N ARG A 237 -9.12 -3.42 26.89
CA ARG A 237 -7.73 -3.77 27.22
C ARG A 237 -6.76 -2.94 26.43
N ILE A 238 -6.90 -2.88 25.10
CA ILE A 238 -6.05 -2.10 24.19
C ILE A 238 -6.07 -0.62 24.60
N ARG A 239 -7.24 -0.03 24.81
CA ARG A 239 -7.36 1.35 25.27
C ARG A 239 -6.57 1.62 26.54
N ARG A 240 -6.69 0.75 27.55
CA ARG A 240 -5.96 0.89 28.83
C ARG A 240 -4.46 0.79 28.63
N GLU A 241 -3.99 -0.20 27.88
CA GLU A 241 -2.57 -0.43 27.62
C GLU A 241 -1.95 0.73 26.83
N MET A 242 -2.61 1.20 25.78
CA MET A 242 -2.19 2.36 25.00
C MET A 242 -2.14 3.63 25.86
N GLY A 243 -3.15 3.87 26.69
CA GLY A 243 -3.18 5.01 27.61
C GLY A 243 -2.04 5.00 28.63
N ALA A 244 -1.66 3.82 29.10
CA ALA A 244 -0.53 3.66 30.03
C ALA A 244 0.83 3.85 29.33
N GLU A 245 0.97 3.43 28.08
CA GLU A 245 2.23 3.40 27.32
C GLU A 245 2.50 4.74 26.59
N HIS A 246 1.47 5.35 26.02
CA HIS A 246 1.58 6.53 25.15
C HIS A 246 0.78 7.75 25.62
N GLY A 247 0.08 7.66 26.74
CA GLY A 247 -0.85 8.67 27.20
C GLY A 247 -2.26 8.49 26.63
N ALA A 248 -3.25 9.07 27.32
CA ALA A 248 -4.66 8.98 26.90
C ALA A 248 -4.97 9.85 25.67
N GLU A 249 -4.14 10.85 25.42
CA GLU A 249 -4.25 11.79 24.31
C GLU A 249 -2.88 11.90 23.61
N ASN A 250 -2.85 11.46 22.36
CA ASN A 250 -1.69 11.49 21.49
C ASN A 250 -2.19 11.89 20.09
N PRO A 251 -1.40 12.57 19.23
CA PRO A 251 -1.84 12.99 17.89
C PRO A 251 -2.44 11.89 17.01
N VAL A 252 -2.04 10.63 17.23
CA VAL A 252 -2.52 9.49 16.43
C VAL A 252 -3.40 8.51 17.24
N PHE A 253 -3.59 8.75 18.56
CA PHE A 253 -4.41 7.91 19.42
C PHE A 253 -5.10 8.73 20.50
N GLN A 254 -6.41 8.52 20.67
CA GLN A 254 -7.23 9.14 21.71
C GLN A 254 -8.12 8.10 22.38
N ALA A 255 -8.05 8.02 23.70
CA ALA A 255 -8.98 7.22 24.46
C ALA A 255 -10.38 7.86 24.41
N ALA A 256 -11.42 7.07 24.05
CA ALA A 256 -12.79 7.55 23.88
C ALA A 256 -13.82 6.55 24.41
N GLY A 257 -14.58 6.93 25.41
CA GLY A 257 -15.55 6.05 26.04
C GLY A 257 -14.91 4.73 26.51
N ASP A 258 -15.50 3.59 26.14
CA ASP A 258 -14.94 2.26 26.41
C ASP A 258 -13.93 1.78 25.35
N GLY A 259 -13.71 2.56 24.29
CA GLY A 259 -12.79 2.28 23.21
C GLY A 259 -11.77 3.39 22.98
N PHE A 260 -11.42 3.60 21.72
CA PHE A 260 -10.46 4.62 21.28
C PHE A 260 -10.76 5.10 19.87
N GLN A 261 -10.17 6.22 19.52
CA GLN A 261 -10.04 6.71 18.15
C GLN A 261 -8.56 6.71 17.76
N ALA A 262 -8.27 6.52 16.48
CA ALA A 262 -6.92 6.60 15.96
C ALA A 262 -6.91 7.31 14.61
N GLU A 263 -5.78 7.89 14.25
CA GLU A 263 -5.56 8.60 12.99
C GLU A 263 -4.44 7.94 12.21
N LEU A 264 -4.73 7.57 10.95
CA LEU A 264 -3.72 7.21 9.98
C LEU A 264 -3.40 8.43 9.13
N HIS A 265 -2.20 8.97 9.33
CA HIS A 265 -1.68 10.04 8.52
C HIS A 265 -1.11 9.46 7.24
N TYR A 266 -1.51 10.02 6.11
CA TYR A 266 -1.01 9.62 4.80
C TYR A 266 -0.15 10.72 4.20
N ARG A 267 0.80 10.29 3.35
CA ARG A 267 1.64 11.19 2.56
C ARG A 267 1.75 10.69 1.13
N ILE A 268 1.69 11.62 0.19
CA ILE A 268 1.94 11.34 -1.22
C ILE A 268 3.43 11.56 -1.47
N TRP A 269 4.03 10.64 -2.21
CA TRP A 269 5.43 10.65 -2.60
C TRP A 269 5.51 10.57 -4.11
N ILE A 270 6.34 11.43 -4.71
CA ILE A 270 6.73 11.37 -6.10
C ILE A 270 8.18 10.98 -6.14
N CYS A 271 8.46 9.78 -6.63
CA CYS A 271 9.79 9.21 -6.72
C CYS A 271 10.18 9.04 -8.19
N ARG A 272 11.45 9.30 -8.52
CA ARG A 272 12.03 9.06 -9.84
C ARG A 272 13.11 7.99 -9.71
N ALA A 273 13.12 7.02 -10.63
CA ALA A 273 14.16 6.01 -10.67
C ALA A 273 15.53 6.69 -10.98
N ALA A 274 16.43 6.63 -10.02
CA ALA A 274 17.78 7.18 -10.15
C ALA A 274 18.62 6.42 -11.21
N PRO A 275 19.63 7.03 -11.82
CA PRO A 275 20.55 6.39 -12.76
C PRO A 275 21.21 5.13 -12.21
#